data_3e15799ffd8b6995335c585ac6b45adf
#
_entry.id   3e15799ffd8b6995335c585ac6b45adf
#
_cell.length_a   1.000
_cell.length_b   1.000
_cell.length_c   1.000
_cell.angle_alpha   90.00
_cell.angle_beta   90.00
_cell.angle_gamma   90.00
#
_symmetry.space_group_name_H-M   'P 1'
#
loop_
_entity.id
_entity.type
_entity.pdbx_description
1 polymer ?
#
loop_
_entity_poly.entity_id
_entity_poly.type
_entity_poly.pdbx_seq_one_letter_code
_entity_poly.pdbx_strand_id
1 'polypeptide(L)'
;MKTQLCKIGNLFILLLLLFSCSSEKKYGACHLEETNQTLSFSIDTDTKNHPYHYSIYKDTNGTEYFTFQNSDENSILFYDLNTQKLAFKINPPKEGNNGVGRFYGYHIHTMDSIYLMDRYAHHIYIINRNCQIIDKIENNNQEEQKMFYYITNPFKSPIIINDILFVCSEPNRLLDFAPVTVAINIQTKEKKALPFAYPHYSGMDVKLKKYGMENDYSRCFDGKRFIYSFHYDENLYVATPTHDSIQKVPAKSKYIDKVQLPDELKATVEDFCVNAWYNNLLYDPYREVYYRITHPASTLDKEYNPMDIISFGRKNFSILILDKDFNLLGETLSPNYTYNPQIMFIRPEGLYISDSHCLNPQFNDDILSFRLWKLVEE
;
A
#
# COMPACT_ATOMS: atom_id res chain seq x y z
N MET A 1 -11.12 -53.78 -47.50
CA MET A 1 -10.10 -52.74 -47.61
C MET A 1 -10.71 -51.38 -47.20
N LYS A 2 -11.20 -51.26 -45.96
CA LYS A 2 -11.80 -50.01 -45.38
C LYS A 2 -11.71 -49.94 -43.87
N THR A 3 -10.58 -50.28 -43.25
CA THR A 3 -10.44 -50.24 -41.78
C THR A 3 -9.04 -49.86 -41.28
N GLN A 4 -8.23 -49.16 -42.08
CA GLN A 4 -6.88 -48.75 -41.63
C GLN A 4 -6.61 -47.24 -41.68
N LEU A 5 -7.56 -46.38 -42.02
CA LEU A 5 -7.35 -44.93 -42.13
C LEU A 5 -7.80 -44.12 -40.92
N CYS A 6 -8.35 -44.74 -39.87
CA CYS A 6 -8.87 -44.03 -38.70
C CYS A 6 -7.99 -43.97 -37.45
N LYS A 7 -6.79 -44.58 -37.50
CA LYS A 7 -5.88 -44.61 -36.32
C LYS A 7 -4.67 -43.67 -36.38
N ILE A 8 -4.48 -42.98 -37.51
CA ILE A 8 -3.30 -42.05 -37.63
C ILE A 8 -3.72 -40.62 -37.31
N GLY A 9 -5.00 -40.26 -37.40
CA GLY A 9 -5.49 -38.91 -37.08
C GLY A 9 -5.46 -38.54 -35.58
N ASN A 10 -5.62 -39.50 -34.68
CA ASN A 10 -5.68 -39.25 -33.24
C ASN A 10 -4.31 -39.17 -32.53
N LEU A 11 -3.24 -39.57 -33.22
CA LEU A 11 -1.89 -39.49 -32.62
C LEU A 11 -1.24 -38.12 -32.84
N PHE A 12 -1.68 -37.34 -33.82
CA PHE A 12 -1.12 -36.01 -34.11
C PHE A 12 -1.74 -34.92 -33.28
N ILE A 13 -2.95 -35.10 -32.72
CA ILE A 13 -3.62 -34.12 -31.85
C ILE A 13 -3.11 -34.20 -30.41
N LEU A 14 -2.54 -35.34 -30.00
CA LEU A 14 -2.02 -35.54 -28.65
C LEU A 14 -0.58 -35.00 -28.46
N LEU A 15 0.11 -34.66 -29.55
CA LEU A 15 1.50 -34.13 -29.48
C LEU A 15 1.57 -32.60 -29.45
N LEU A 16 0.45 -31.89 -29.62
CA LEU A 16 0.40 -30.42 -29.59
C LEU A 16 0.06 -29.82 -28.21
N LEU A 17 -0.13 -30.66 -27.19
CA LEU A 17 -0.48 -30.22 -25.82
C LEU A 17 0.70 -30.23 -24.84
N LEU A 18 1.93 -30.47 -25.29
CA LEU A 18 3.07 -30.61 -24.38
C LEU A 18 4.14 -29.50 -24.51
N PHE A 19 3.88 -28.41 -25.18
CA PHE A 19 4.81 -27.26 -25.19
C PHE A 19 4.17 -26.00 -24.61
N SER A 20 3.55 -26.12 -23.44
CA SER A 20 3.50 -24.98 -22.51
C SER A 20 4.69 -25.11 -21.56
N CYS A 21 5.86 -24.89 -22.07
CA CYS A 21 7.04 -24.67 -21.25
C CYS A 21 6.90 -23.24 -20.68
N SER A 22 6.17 -23.07 -19.57
CA SER A 22 6.40 -21.95 -18.69
C SER A 22 7.80 -22.19 -18.11
N SER A 23 8.79 -21.47 -18.60
CA SER A 23 10.07 -21.39 -17.92
C SER A 23 9.79 -20.82 -16.54
N GLU A 24 9.80 -21.65 -15.50
CA GLU A 24 9.79 -21.16 -14.12
C GLU A 24 10.98 -20.20 -14.01
N LYS A 25 10.70 -18.91 -13.85
CA LYS A 25 11.75 -17.92 -13.59
C LYS A 25 12.39 -18.33 -12.26
N LYS A 26 13.68 -18.59 -12.28
CA LYS A 26 14.43 -18.99 -11.08
C LYS A 26 14.65 -17.76 -10.19
N TYR A 27 14.72 -17.98 -8.88
CA TYR A 27 15.18 -16.97 -7.93
C TYR A 27 16.54 -16.40 -8.36
N GLY A 28 16.66 -15.06 -8.33
CA GLY A 28 17.84 -14.33 -8.81
C GLY A 28 17.74 -13.88 -10.26
N ALA A 29 16.65 -14.22 -10.97
CA ALA A 29 16.45 -13.80 -12.36
C ALA A 29 16.16 -12.30 -12.54
N CYS A 30 15.82 -11.58 -11.45
CA CYS A 30 15.49 -10.16 -11.51
C CYS A 30 16.07 -9.39 -10.33
N HIS A 31 16.39 -8.11 -10.58
CA HIS A 31 16.73 -7.15 -9.55
C HIS A 31 16.25 -5.75 -9.95
N LEU A 32 16.25 -4.81 -9.01
CA LEU A 32 15.97 -3.40 -9.28
C LEU A 32 17.28 -2.63 -9.38
N GLU A 33 17.41 -1.86 -10.45
CA GLU A 33 18.54 -0.93 -10.65
C GLU A 33 18.12 0.52 -10.51
N GLU A 34 18.85 1.26 -9.69
CA GLU A 34 18.73 2.69 -9.59
C GLU A 34 19.18 3.38 -10.91
N THR A 35 18.41 4.35 -11.35
CA THR A 35 18.76 5.16 -12.53
C THR A 35 19.14 6.59 -12.13
N ASN A 36 19.65 7.37 -13.09
CA ASN A 36 19.89 8.80 -12.88
C ASN A 36 18.64 9.67 -13.10
N GLN A 37 17.48 9.07 -13.38
CA GLN A 37 16.25 9.82 -13.62
C GLN A 37 15.55 10.15 -12.31
N THR A 38 15.16 11.42 -12.16
CA THR A 38 14.48 11.93 -10.97
C THR A 38 13.19 12.64 -11.34
N LEU A 39 12.24 12.63 -10.40
CA LEU A 39 11.13 13.58 -10.33
C LEU A 39 11.32 14.44 -9.08
N SER A 40 11.09 15.75 -9.19
CA SER A 40 11.28 16.68 -8.07
C SER A 40 10.14 17.69 -8.04
N PHE A 41 9.54 17.85 -6.86
CA PHE A 41 8.44 18.77 -6.63
C PHE A 41 8.88 19.80 -5.60
N SER A 42 8.91 21.07 -5.99
CA SER A 42 9.10 22.16 -5.03
C SER A 42 7.85 22.28 -4.16
N ILE A 43 8.02 22.26 -2.86
CA ILE A 43 6.98 22.43 -1.88
C ILE A 43 7.16 23.75 -1.14
N ASP A 44 6.07 24.29 -0.59
CA ASP A 44 6.13 25.52 0.21
C ASP A 44 6.50 25.22 1.67
N THR A 45 6.84 26.27 2.41
CA THR A 45 7.28 26.18 3.81
C THR A 45 6.24 25.58 4.76
N ASP A 46 4.96 25.59 4.36
CA ASP A 46 3.86 25.04 5.15
C ASP A 46 3.54 23.59 4.80
N THR A 47 4.32 22.99 3.90
CA THR A 47 4.14 21.63 3.39
C THR A 47 5.32 20.74 3.79
N LYS A 48 5.02 19.62 4.44
CA LYS A 48 6.06 18.63 4.83
C LYS A 48 6.46 17.77 3.63
N ASN A 49 7.76 17.51 3.48
CA ASN A 49 8.29 16.65 2.42
C ASN A 49 8.21 15.13 2.71
N HIS A 50 7.45 14.72 3.73
CA HIS A 50 7.17 13.33 4.06
C HIS A 50 5.65 13.11 4.22
N PRO A 51 4.86 13.16 3.13
CA PRO A 51 3.41 13.00 3.19
C PRO A 51 3.03 11.58 3.58
N TYR A 52 2.12 11.43 4.55
CA TYR A 52 1.57 10.13 4.97
C TYR A 52 0.46 9.63 4.03
N HIS A 53 -0.24 10.55 3.35
CA HIS A 53 -1.33 10.23 2.44
C HIS A 53 -1.03 10.85 1.09
N TYR A 54 -0.80 10.00 0.10
CA TYR A 54 -0.54 10.39 -1.28
C TYR A 54 -1.12 9.34 -2.24
N SER A 55 -1.30 9.71 -3.48
CA SER A 55 -1.70 8.81 -4.56
C SER A 55 -1.29 9.36 -5.92
N ILE A 56 -1.25 8.48 -6.91
CA ILE A 56 -1.19 8.88 -8.31
C ILE A 56 -2.62 8.93 -8.83
N TYR A 57 -3.02 10.08 -9.36
CA TYR A 57 -4.32 10.27 -9.97
C TYR A 57 -4.15 10.62 -11.44
N LYS A 58 -4.91 9.93 -12.30
CA LYS A 58 -4.98 10.23 -13.74
C LYS A 58 -6.36 10.80 -14.05
N ASP A 59 -6.40 12.00 -14.61
CA ASP A 59 -7.66 12.63 -14.98
C ASP A 59 -8.22 12.09 -16.30
N THR A 60 -9.42 12.54 -16.64
CA THR A 60 -10.11 12.12 -17.88
C THR A 60 -9.40 12.58 -19.17
N ASN A 61 -8.52 13.57 -19.09
CA ASN A 61 -7.71 14.06 -20.21
C ASN A 61 -6.39 13.30 -20.35
N GLY A 62 -6.11 12.39 -19.44
CA GLY A 62 -4.89 11.60 -19.40
C GLY A 62 -3.74 12.25 -18.64
N THR A 63 -3.92 13.43 -18.04
CA THR A 63 -2.92 14.07 -17.20
C THR A 63 -2.75 13.29 -15.89
N GLU A 64 -1.53 12.98 -15.53
CA GLU A 64 -1.20 12.27 -14.30
C GLU A 64 -0.66 13.24 -13.25
N TYR A 65 -1.18 13.11 -12.03
CA TYR A 65 -0.82 13.92 -10.88
C TYR A 65 -0.26 13.06 -9.75
N PHE A 66 0.84 13.48 -9.17
CA PHE A 66 1.19 13.07 -7.82
C PHE A 66 0.38 13.94 -6.86
N THR A 67 -0.49 13.30 -6.08
CA THR A 67 -1.33 14.01 -5.13
C THR A 67 -0.92 13.66 -3.72
N PHE A 68 -0.98 14.60 -2.79
CA PHE A 68 -0.79 14.31 -1.37
C PHE A 68 -1.54 15.27 -0.46
N GLN A 69 -1.80 14.81 0.76
CA GLN A 69 -2.48 15.59 1.78
C GLN A 69 -1.50 16.48 2.54
N ASN A 70 -1.77 17.78 2.58
CA ASN A 70 -1.23 18.69 3.59
C ASN A 70 -2.21 18.76 4.76
N SER A 71 -1.87 18.08 5.86
CA SER A 71 -2.74 17.98 7.04
C SER A 71 -2.88 19.30 7.79
N ASP A 72 -1.90 20.19 7.72
CA ASP A 72 -1.89 21.46 8.43
C ASP A 72 -2.89 22.44 7.77
N GLU A 73 -2.90 22.50 6.45
CA GLU A 73 -3.87 23.29 5.66
C GLU A 73 -5.23 22.59 5.48
N ASN A 74 -5.36 21.29 5.74
CA ASN A 74 -6.52 20.48 5.39
C ASN A 74 -6.76 20.41 3.87
N SER A 75 -5.69 20.28 3.09
CA SER A 75 -5.73 20.35 1.64
C SER A 75 -5.20 19.09 0.97
N ILE A 76 -5.58 18.89 -0.29
CA ILE A 76 -4.98 17.91 -1.20
C ILE A 76 -4.28 18.70 -2.31
N LEU A 77 -2.98 18.50 -2.43
CA LEU A 77 -2.15 19.14 -3.46
C LEU A 77 -2.06 18.24 -4.68
N PHE A 78 -2.09 18.82 -5.88
CA PHE A 78 -1.99 18.13 -7.15
C PHE A 78 -0.79 18.65 -7.91
N TYR A 79 0.27 17.85 -7.98
CA TYR A 79 1.47 18.14 -8.77
C TYR A 79 1.40 17.36 -10.08
N ASP A 80 1.45 18.09 -11.20
CA ASP A 80 1.51 17.48 -12.53
C ASP A 80 2.84 16.76 -12.71
N LEU A 81 2.79 15.46 -13.02
CA LEU A 81 3.96 14.59 -13.12
C LEU A 81 4.84 14.91 -14.34
N ASN A 82 4.30 15.55 -15.38
CA ASN A 82 5.07 15.91 -16.56
C ASN A 82 5.80 17.26 -16.37
N THR A 83 5.11 18.25 -15.81
CA THR A 83 5.68 19.58 -15.57
C THR A 83 6.41 19.70 -14.24
N GLN A 84 6.18 18.74 -13.31
CA GLN A 84 6.72 18.72 -11.97
C GLN A 84 6.34 19.96 -11.14
N LYS A 85 5.19 20.58 -11.43
CA LYS A 85 4.70 21.79 -10.77
C LYS A 85 3.38 21.55 -10.09
N LEU A 86 3.13 22.30 -9.02
CA LEU A 86 1.81 22.37 -8.39
C LEU A 86 0.81 22.92 -9.42
N ALA A 87 -0.16 22.09 -9.79
CA ALA A 87 -1.21 22.46 -10.72
C ALA A 87 -2.37 23.18 -10.01
N PHE A 88 -2.82 22.63 -8.90
CA PHE A 88 -3.87 23.19 -8.05
C PHE A 88 -3.92 22.51 -6.69
N LYS A 89 -4.73 23.10 -5.78
CA LYS A 89 -5.07 22.53 -4.46
C LYS A 89 -6.58 22.35 -4.37
N ILE A 90 -7.04 21.35 -3.62
CA ILE A 90 -8.43 21.20 -3.16
C ILE A 90 -8.40 21.39 -1.65
N ASN A 91 -9.15 22.41 -1.15
CA ASN A 91 -9.13 22.81 0.25
C ASN A 91 -10.53 22.65 0.87
N PRO A 92 -10.91 21.43 1.31
CA PRO A 92 -12.20 21.20 1.94
C PRO A 92 -12.32 22.03 3.23
N PRO A 93 -13.42 22.78 3.41
CA PRO A 93 -13.60 23.57 4.61
C PRO A 93 -13.75 22.68 5.84
N LYS A 94 -13.21 23.14 6.98
CA LYS A 94 -13.35 22.43 8.25
C LYS A 94 -14.74 22.60 8.86
N GLU A 95 -15.38 23.72 8.62
CA GLU A 95 -16.66 24.11 9.23
C GLU A 95 -17.65 24.66 8.19
N GLY A 96 -18.93 24.83 8.59
CA GLY A 96 -20.00 25.29 7.73
C GLY A 96 -20.74 24.18 6.99
N ASN A 97 -21.61 24.56 6.04
CA ASN A 97 -22.50 23.60 5.35
C ASN A 97 -21.75 22.52 4.54
N ASN A 98 -20.56 22.83 4.06
CA ASN A 98 -19.67 21.88 3.40
C ASN A 98 -18.46 21.51 4.27
N GLY A 99 -18.56 21.71 5.59
CA GLY A 99 -17.50 21.37 6.53
C GLY A 99 -17.33 19.86 6.68
N VAL A 100 -16.11 19.37 6.42
CA VAL A 100 -15.75 17.96 6.55
C VAL A 100 -14.89 17.69 7.79
N GLY A 101 -14.63 18.71 8.61
CA GLY A 101 -13.68 18.60 9.71
C GLY A 101 -12.24 18.43 9.22
N ARG A 102 -11.40 17.85 10.07
CA ARG A 102 -10.05 17.43 9.68
C ARG A 102 -10.11 16.00 9.20
N PHE A 103 -9.73 15.76 7.94
CA PHE A 103 -9.68 14.41 7.38
C PHE A 103 -8.27 13.80 7.50
N TYR A 104 -8.21 12.47 7.50
CA TYR A 104 -6.99 11.67 7.61
C TYR A 104 -6.96 10.63 6.49
N GLY A 105 -6.51 11.08 5.33
CA GLY A 105 -6.46 10.29 4.12
C GLY A 105 -7.68 10.49 3.22
N TYR A 106 -7.47 10.16 1.96
CA TYR A 106 -8.45 10.39 0.90
C TYR A 106 -8.32 9.32 -0.19
N HIS A 107 -9.34 9.22 -1.04
CA HIS A 107 -9.31 8.47 -2.27
C HIS A 107 -10.01 9.26 -3.38
N ILE A 108 -9.30 9.51 -4.48
CA ILE A 108 -9.85 10.19 -5.65
C ILE A 108 -10.36 9.13 -6.62
N HIS A 109 -11.68 8.94 -6.69
CA HIS A 109 -12.30 8.10 -7.70
C HIS A 109 -12.44 8.89 -9.01
N THR A 110 -13.04 10.07 -8.93
CA THR A 110 -13.10 11.10 -9.97
C THR A 110 -13.04 12.49 -9.32
N MET A 111 -12.89 13.55 -10.11
CA MET A 111 -12.97 14.93 -9.58
C MET A 111 -14.35 15.30 -9.03
N ASP A 112 -15.37 14.55 -9.40
CA ASP A 112 -16.73 14.71 -8.86
C ASP A 112 -17.02 13.73 -7.71
N SER A 113 -16.06 12.91 -7.32
CA SER A 113 -16.22 11.88 -6.30
C SER A 113 -14.89 11.62 -5.58
N ILE A 114 -14.58 12.47 -4.60
CA ILE A 114 -13.40 12.39 -3.74
C ILE A 114 -13.86 11.96 -2.36
N TYR A 115 -13.37 10.82 -1.89
CA TYR A 115 -13.70 10.24 -0.59
C TYR A 115 -12.69 10.77 0.44
N LEU A 116 -13.18 11.43 1.48
CA LEU A 116 -12.38 11.92 2.60
C LEU A 116 -12.69 11.09 3.84
N MET A 117 -11.65 10.51 4.44
CA MET A 117 -11.79 9.66 5.63
C MET A 117 -11.66 10.50 6.89
N ASP A 118 -12.71 10.54 7.69
CA ASP A 118 -12.66 11.14 9.02
C ASP A 118 -12.45 10.04 10.07
N ARG A 119 -11.26 9.99 10.62
CA ARG A 119 -10.89 8.99 11.61
C ARG A 119 -11.66 9.13 12.93
N TYR A 120 -11.97 10.35 13.34
CA TYR A 120 -12.55 10.63 14.65
C TYR A 120 -14.07 10.67 14.65
N ALA A 121 -14.66 11.27 13.63
CA ALA A 121 -16.12 11.33 13.48
C ALA A 121 -16.69 10.08 12.79
N HIS A 122 -15.80 9.16 12.36
CA HIS A 122 -16.19 7.90 11.75
C HIS A 122 -17.07 8.04 10.50
N HIS A 123 -16.78 9.08 9.72
CA HIS A 123 -17.49 9.35 8.48
C HIS A 123 -16.58 9.20 7.27
N ILE A 124 -17.19 8.90 6.14
CA ILE A 124 -16.56 9.07 4.84
C ILE A 124 -17.38 10.14 4.12
N TYR A 125 -16.80 11.33 3.94
CA TYR A 125 -17.40 12.37 3.13
C TYR A 125 -17.06 12.15 1.67
N ILE A 126 -18.03 12.36 0.79
CA ILE A 126 -17.83 12.34 -0.65
C ILE A 126 -18.03 13.76 -1.14
N ILE A 127 -16.96 14.35 -1.67
CA ILE A 127 -16.96 15.72 -2.17
C ILE A 127 -16.63 15.78 -3.66
N ASN A 128 -16.99 16.88 -4.31
CA ASN A 128 -16.48 17.21 -5.64
C ASN A 128 -15.25 18.12 -5.56
N ARG A 129 -14.62 18.40 -6.71
CA ARG A 129 -13.46 19.30 -6.81
C ARG A 129 -13.68 20.71 -6.25
N ASN A 130 -14.95 21.16 -6.15
CA ASN A 130 -15.33 22.47 -5.60
C ASN A 130 -15.60 22.39 -4.09
N CYS A 131 -15.20 21.29 -3.44
CA CYS A 131 -15.40 21.03 -2.01
C CYS A 131 -16.87 21.01 -1.56
N GLN A 132 -17.81 20.75 -2.46
CA GLN A 132 -19.20 20.55 -2.09
C GLN A 132 -19.39 19.11 -1.64
N ILE A 133 -20.02 18.92 -0.49
CA ILE A 133 -20.39 17.56 -0.04
C ILE A 133 -21.53 17.07 -0.94
N ILE A 134 -21.25 15.97 -1.66
CA ILE A 134 -22.23 15.29 -2.53
C ILE A 134 -22.97 14.23 -1.74
N ASP A 135 -22.24 13.53 -0.87
CA ASP A 135 -22.77 12.39 -0.13
C ASP A 135 -21.92 12.14 1.12
N LYS A 136 -22.46 11.31 2.02
CA LYS A 136 -21.82 10.95 3.28
C LYS A 136 -22.14 9.51 3.65
N ILE A 137 -21.13 8.76 4.01
CA ILE A 137 -21.29 7.41 4.59
C ILE A 137 -21.05 7.52 6.09
N GLU A 138 -22.10 7.38 6.86
CA GLU A 138 -22.01 7.41 8.32
C GLU A 138 -21.63 6.04 8.86
N ASN A 139 -20.74 5.98 9.82
CA ASN A 139 -20.35 4.73 10.48
C ASN A 139 -21.04 4.56 11.85
N ASN A 140 -22.22 5.15 11.99
CA ASN A 140 -23.00 5.05 13.22
C ASN A 140 -23.67 3.69 13.32
N ASN A 141 -23.16 2.83 14.17
CA ASN A 141 -23.96 1.76 14.74
C ASN A 141 -24.33 2.19 16.15
N GLN A 142 -25.53 2.74 16.33
CA GLN A 142 -26.00 3.31 17.61
C GLN A 142 -26.12 2.25 18.72
N GLU A 143 -26.09 0.98 18.37
CA GLU A 143 -26.44 -0.10 19.30
C GLU A 143 -25.25 -0.71 20.00
N GLU A 144 -24.10 -0.29 20.12
CA GLU A 144 -23.11 -1.02 20.94
C GLU A 144 -21.64 -0.62 20.76
N GLN A 145 -21.29 0.55 20.29
CA GLN A 145 -19.87 0.91 20.09
C GLN A 145 -19.10 -0.05 19.15
N LYS A 146 -19.78 -0.94 18.44
CA LYS A 146 -19.22 -1.88 17.47
C LYS A 146 -19.03 -1.20 16.12
N MET A 147 -18.09 -0.28 16.05
CA MET A 147 -17.78 0.46 14.82
C MET A 147 -16.55 -0.12 14.14
N PHE A 148 -16.53 -0.02 12.81
CA PHE A 148 -15.32 -0.26 12.04
C PHE A 148 -14.47 1.02 12.02
N TYR A 149 -13.21 0.91 12.39
CA TYR A 149 -12.27 2.02 12.27
C TYR A 149 -11.61 1.97 10.89
N TYR A 150 -12.07 2.81 9.98
CA TYR A 150 -11.52 2.85 8.64
C TYR A 150 -10.14 3.50 8.65
N ILE A 151 -9.21 2.88 7.93
CA ILE A 151 -7.88 3.41 7.73
C ILE A 151 -7.58 3.47 6.24
N THR A 152 -6.96 4.55 5.81
CA THR A 152 -6.42 4.68 4.46
C THR A 152 -5.04 5.32 4.50
N ASN A 153 -4.17 4.83 3.65
CA ASN A 153 -2.89 5.41 3.30
C ASN A 153 -2.50 4.86 1.92
N PRO A 154 -1.37 5.21 1.33
CA PRO A 154 -0.99 4.74 0.00
C PRO A 154 -0.96 3.21 -0.14
N PHE A 155 -0.65 2.50 0.94
CA PHE A 155 -0.55 1.04 0.97
C PHE A 155 -1.79 0.34 1.57
N LYS A 156 -2.83 1.10 1.84
CA LYS A 156 -4.17 0.68 2.30
C LYS A 156 -5.25 1.47 1.56
N SER A 157 -5.01 1.74 0.28
CA SER A 157 -5.92 2.55 -0.54
C SER A 157 -7.31 1.90 -0.62
N PRO A 158 -8.38 2.68 -0.50
CA PRO A 158 -9.72 2.24 -0.84
C PRO A 158 -9.79 1.79 -2.29
N ILE A 159 -10.58 0.77 -2.56
CA ILE A 159 -10.80 0.23 -3.91
C ILE A 159 -12.29 0.22 -4.18
N ILE A 160 -12.71 0.67 -5.35
CA ILE A 160 -14.13 0.62 -5.78
C ILE A 160 -14.27 -0.38 -6.92
N ILE A 161 -15.17 -1.36 -6.74
CA ILE A 161 -15.50 -2.37 -7.74
C ILE A 161 -17.03 -2.50 -7.77
N ASN A 162 -17.67 -2.22 -8.89
CA ASN A 162 -19.13 -2.38 -9.07
C ASN A 162 -19.95 -1.74 -7.95
N ASP A 163 -19.73 -0.44 -7.66
CA ASP A 163 -20.40 0.33 -6.60
C ASP A 163 -20.13 -0.18 -5.16
N ILE A 164 -19.18 -1.06 -4.97
CA ILE A 164 -18.73 -1.48 -3.65
C ILE A 164 -17.39 -0.82 -3.35
N LEU A 165 -17.34 -0.08 -2.28
CA LEU A 165 -16.14 0.52 -1.72
C LEU A 165 -15.52 -0.44 -0.69
N PHE A 166 -14.31 -0.93 -0.98
CA PHE A 166 -13.53 -1.79 -0.10
C PHE A 166 -12.54 -0.94 0.69
N VAL A 167 -12.79 -0.77 1.98
CA VAL A 167 -11.92 -0.02 2.89
C VAL A 167 -11.18 -0.94 3.85
N CYS A 168 -9.94 -0.59 4.18
CA CYS A 168 -9.21 -1.25 5.24
C CYS A 168 -9.78 -0.87 6.60
N SER A 169 -9.79 -1.81 7.54
CA SER A 169 -10.28 -1.62 8.90
C SER A 169 -9.16 -1.87 9.90
N GLU A 170 -9.07 -1.02 10.92
CA GLU A 170 -8.25 -1.28 12.11
C GLU A 170 -8.98 -2.25 13.05
N PRO A 171 -8.25 -3.05 13.86
CA PRO A 171 -8.87 -3.92 14.84
C PRO A 171 -9.66 -3.12 15.88
N ASN A 172 -10.89 -3.53 16.13
CA ASN A 172 -11.69 -3.01 17.24
C ASN A 172 -11.91 -4.12 18.27
N ARG A 173 -11.46 -3.89 19.51
CA ARG A 173 -11.55 -4.86 20.64
C ARG A 173 -12.99 -5.24 21.03
N LEU A 174 -13.95 -4.40 20.67
CA LEU A 174 -15.37 -4.61 20.96
C LEU A 174 -16.03 -5.53 19.94
N LEU A 175 -15.32 -5.86 18.84
CA LEU A 175 -15.79 -6.80 17.84
C LEU A 175 -15.29 -8.21 18.18
N ASP A 176 -16.17 -9.19 18.15
CA ASP A 176 -15.80 -10.61 18.26
C ASP A 176 -14.95 -11.08 17.07
N PHE A 177 -15.08 -10.38 15.95
CA PHE A 177 -14.34 -10.60 14.72
C PHE A 177 -13.81 -9.26 14.21
N ALA A 178 -12.47 -9.13 14.10
CA ALA A 178 -11.81 -7.94 13.59
C ALA A 178 -11.47 -8.14 12.10
N PRO A 179 -12.31 -7.69 11.16
CA PRO A 179 -12.04 -7.83 9.74
C PRO A 179 -10.90 -6.92 9.31
N VAL A 180 -10.08 -7.36 8.37
CA VAL A 180 -9.06 -6.50 7.74
C VAL A 180 -9.66 -5.59 6.67
N THR A 181 -10.83 -5.94 6.15
CA THR A 181 -11.52 -5.15 5.11
C THR A 181 -13.03 -5.17 5.35
N VAL A 182 -13.64 -4.00 5.15
CA VAL A 182 -15.08 -3.79 5.12
C VAL A 182 -15.50 -3.40 3.70
N ALA A 183 -16.53 -4.06 3.18
CA ALA A 183 -17.18 -3.73 1.93
C ALA A 183 -18.39 -2.82 2.22
N ILE A 184 -18.49 -1.71 1.52
CA ILE A 184 -19.58 -0.72 1.68
C ILE A 184 -20.24 -0.53 0.32
N ASN A 185 -21.52 -0.82 0.22
CA ASN A 185 -22.28 -0.46 -0.96
C ASN A 185 -22.45 1.07 -1.01
N ILE A 186 -21.97 1.72 -2.05
CA ILE A 186 -21.97 3.19 -2.16
C ILE A 186 -23.39 3.73 -2.26
N GLN A 187 -24.31 3.00 -2.87
CA GLN A 187 -25.71 3.45 -3.09
C GLN A 187 -26.56 3.24 -1.83
N THR A 188 -26.55 2.02 -1.28
CA THR A 188 -27.41 1.67 -0.12
C THR A 188 -26.78 2.01 1.23
N LYS A 189 -25.48 2.27 1.28
CA LYS A 189 -24.67 2.47 2.49
C LYS A 189 -24.57 1.23 3.39
N GLU A 190 -25.05 0.08 2.91
CA GLU A 190 -24.90 -1.18 3.61
C GLU A 190 -23.42 -1.56 3.76
N LYS A 191 -23.05 -1.99 4.95
CA LYS A 191 -21.68 -2.37 5.31
C LYS A 191 -21.60 -3.84 5.62
N LYS A 192 -20.59 -4.50 5.09
CA LYS A 192 -20.32 -5.92 5.33
C LYS A 192 -18.87 -6.11 5.72
N ALA A 193 -18.64 -6.66 6.91
CA ALA A 193 -17.34 -7.21 7.29
C ALA A 193 -17.01 -8.39 6.39
N LEU A 194 -15.84 -8.37 5.75
CA LEU A 194 -15.42 -9.50 4.94
C LEU A 194 -14.79 -10.61 5.81
N PRO A 195 -14.92 -11.89 5.42
CA PRO A 195 -14.54 -13.01 6.29
C PRO A 195 -13.03 -13.28 6.33
N PHE A 196 -12.22 -12.22 6.44
CA PHE A 196 -10.78 -12.31 6.69
C PHE A 196 -10.42 -11.41 7.86
N ALA A 197 -9.96 -12.04 8.94
CA ALA A 197 -9.54 -11.36 10.14
C ALA A 197 -8.01 -11.24 10.21
N TYR A 198 -7.56 -10.41 11.14
CA TYR A 198 -6.15 -10.33 11.49
C TYR A 198 -5.61 -11.70 11.91
N PRO A 199 -4.42 -12.10 11.43
CA PRO A 199 -3.82 -13.37 11.80
C PRO A 199 -3.47 -13.38 13.30
N HIS A 200 -3.69 -14.55 13.93
CA HIS A 200 -3.24 -14.79 15.30
C HIS A 200 -1.76 -15.20 15.26
N TYR A 201 -0.90 -14.37 15.80
CA TYR A 201 0.49 -14.73 16.00
C TYR A 201 0.62 -15.62 17.23
N SER A 202 1.39 -16.70 17.14
CA SER A 202 1.59 -17.66 18.24
C SER A 202 2.08 -16.95 19.51
N GLY A 203 1.38 -17.19 20.63
CA GLY A 203 1.68 -16.60 21.93
C GLY A 203 1.02 -15.24 22.20
N MET A 204 0.18 -14.75 21.28
CA MET A 204 -0.58 -13.52 21.44
C MET A 204 -2.03 -13.79 21.83
N ASP A 205 -2.44 -13.33 23.00
CA ASP A 205 -3.87 -13.24 23.35
C ASP A 205 -4.42 -11.90 22.82
N VAL A 206 -5.13 -11.97 21.70
CA VAL A 206 -5.72 -10.80 21.00
C VAL A 206 -6.63 -9.96 21.93
N LYS A 207 -7.22 -10.58 22.97
CA LYS A 207 -8.08 -9.88 23.91
C LYS A 207 -7.34 -9.01 24.92
N LEU A 208 -6.06 -9.29 25.16
CA LEU A 208 -5.26 -8.60 26.19
C LEU A 208 -4.32 -7.55 25.62
N LYS A 209 -4.11 -7.49 24.30
CA LYS A 209 -3.11 -6.61 23.69
C LYS A 209 -3.70 -5.27 23.27
N LYS A 210 -2.96 -4.22 23.55
CA LYS A 210 -3.16 -2.93 22.89
C LYS A 210 -2.79 -3.12 21.44
N TYR A 211 -3.70 -2.81 20.52
CA TYR A 211 -3.42 -2.85 19.09
C TYR A 211 -2.31 -1.86 18.77
N GLY A 212 -1.14 -2.37 18.48
CA GLY A 212 0.04 -1.65 18.12
C GLY A 212 0.44 -1.95 16.67
N MET A 213 1.70 -1.66 16.34
CA MET A 213 2.24 -1.89 15.00
C MET A 213 2.29 -3.38 14.61
N GLU A 214 2.18 -4.30 15.57
CA GLU A 214 2.16 -5.75 15.32
C GLU A 214 0.94 -6.21 14.50
N ASN A 215 -0.14 -5.43 14.51
CA ASN A 215 -1.32 -5.69 13.70
C ASN A 215 -1.34 -4.86 12.41
N ASP A 216 -0.28 -4.12 12.12
CA ASP A 216 -0.23 -3.34 10.92
C ASP A 216 0.08 -4.21 9.68
N TYR A 217 -0.39 -3.76 8.55
CA TYR A 217 -0.26 -4.46 7.27
C TYR A 217 -0.32 -3.48 6.11
N SER A 218 0.03 -3.94 4.94
CA SER A 218 -0.27 -3.28 3.68
C SER A 218 -1.15 -4.16 2.79
N ARG A 219 -1.89 -3.53 1.90
CA ARG A 219 -2.79 -4.18 0.95
C ARG A 219 -2.65 -3.56 -0.44
N CYS A 220 -2.52 -4.40 -1.46
CA CYS A 220 -2.70 -3.98 -2.84
C CYS A 220 -3.84 -4.78 -3.51
N PHE A 221 -4.29 -4.30 -4.67
CA PHE A 221 -5.27 -4.96 -5.52
C PHE A 221 -4.70 -5.07 -6.93
N ASP A 222 -4.68 -6.27 -7.48
CA ASP A 222 -4.09 -6.56 -8.80
C ASP A 222 -5.10 -6.52 -9.95
N GLY A 223 -6.30 -6.01 -9.69
CA GLY A 223 -7.43 -6.04 -10.62
C GLY A 223 -8.35 -7.26 -10.47
N LYS A 224 -7.90 -8.29 -9.73
CA LYS A 224 -8.64 -9.55 -9.51
C LYS A 224 -8.65 -9.99 -8.05
N ARG A 225 -7.55 -9.77 -7.32
CA ARG A 225 -7.31 -10.28 -5.97
C ARG A 225 -6.85 -9.15 -5.06
N PHE A 226 -7.19 -9.27 -3.79
CA PHE A 226 -6.57 -8.47 -2.72
C PHE A 226 -5.39 -9.24 -2.15
N ILE A 227 -4.26 -8.59 -2.02
CA ILE A 227 -3.04 -9.17 -1.47
C ILE A 227 -2.65 -8.39 -0.21
N TYR A 228 -2.44 -9.10 0.89
CA TYR A 228 -2.11 -8.56 2.20
C TYR A 228 -0.71 -8.97 2.63
N SER A 229 0.05 -8.01 3.14
CA SER A 229 1.37 -8.20 3.74
C SER A 229 1.33 -7.71 5.18
N PHE A 230 1.30 -8.62 6.16
CA PHE A 230 1.37 -8.27 7.58
C PHE A 230 2.82 -8.04 8.00
N HIS A 231 3.05 -7.10 8.93
CA HIS A 231 4.41 -6.68 9.30
C HIS A 231 5.24 -7.80 9.92
N TYR A 232 4.62 -8.72 10.64
CA TYR A 232 5.32 -9.79 11.36
C TYR A 232 5.00 -11.19 10.81
N ASP A 233 4.60 -11.29 9.54
CA ASP A 233 4.40 -12.57 8.85
C ASP A 233 5.26 -12.63 7.57
N GLU A 234 6.04 -13.70 7.42
CA GLU A 234 6.84 -13.91 6.21
C GLU A 234 5.99 -14.27 4.98
N ASN A 235 4.71 -14.56 5.16
CA ASN A 235 3.81 -14.91 4.07
C ASN A 235 2.98 -13.72 3.61
N LEU A 236 2.47 -13.81 2.38
CA LEU A 236 1.38 -12.98 1.88
C LEU A 236 0.06 -13.75 2.00
N TYR A 237 -1.03 -13.01 2.05
CA TYR A 237 -2.38 -13.56 2.04
C TYR A 237 -3.12 -13.04 0.82
N VAL A 238 -3.52 -13.96 -0.05
CA VAL A 238 -4.16 -13.67 -1.33
C VAL A 238 -5.64 -13.99 -1.21
N ALA A 239 -6.47 -12.99 -1.34
CA ALA A 239 -7.92 -13.07 -1.13
C ALA A 239 -8.70 -12.80 -2.41
N THR A 240 -9.80 -13.53 -2.62
CA THR A 240 -10.82 -13.16 -3.59
C THR A 240 -11.45 -11.80 -3.22
N PRO A 241 -12.15 -11.10 -4.13
CA PRO A 241 -12.84 -9.86 -3.78
C PRO A 241 -13.85 -10.00 -2.64
N THR A 242 -14.46 -11.16 -2.48
CA THR A 242 -15.40 -11.47 -1.38
C THR A 242 -14.73 -11.98 -0.12
N HIS A 243 -13.43 -12.26 -0.16
CA HIS A 243 -12.61 -12.82 0.93
C HIS A 243 -13.15 -14.17 1.46
N ASP A 244 -13.95 -14.88 0.68
CA ASP A 244 -14.43 -16.23 1.00
C ASP A 244 -13.37 -17.31 0.77
N SER A 245 -12.31 -16.97 0.05
CA SER A 245 -11.14 -17.81 -0.17
C SER A 245 -9.87 -17.02 0.09
N ILE A 246 -9.02 -17.53 0.98
CA ILE A 246 -7.74 -16.94 1.35
C ILE A 246 -6.65 -17.98 1.13
N GLN A 247 -5.68 -17.64 0.28
CA GLN A 247 -4.49 -18.45 0.08
C GLN A 247 -3.31 -17.78 0.80
N LYS A 248 -2.58 -18.56 1.60
CA LYS A 248 -1.31 -18.15 2.21
C LYS A 248 -0.17 -18.58 1.30
N VAL A 249 0.69 -17.63 0.91
CA VAL A 249 1.82 -17.89 0.01
C VAL A 249 3.14 -17.40 0.64
N PRO A 250 4.23 -18.21 0.55
CA PRO A 250 5.53 -17.81 1.10
C PRO A 250 6.10 -16.61 0.33
N ALA A 251 6.63 -15.62 1.05
CA ALA A 251 7.32 -14.47 0.47
C ALA A 251 8.41 -13.96 1.43
N LYS A 252 9.29 -14.88 1.85
CA LYS A 252 10.34 -14.61 2.83
C LYS A 252 11.51 -13.87 2.20
N SER A 253 11.99 -12.83 2.89
CA SER A 253 13.21 -12.11 2.55
C SER A 253 14.46 -12.93 2.91
N LYS A 254 15.48 -12.88 2.05
CA LYS A 254 16.80 -13.45 2.36
C LYS A 254 17.57 -12.64 3.40
N TYR A 255 17.16 -11.40 3.65
CA TYR A 255 17.79 -10.51 4.64
C TYR A 255 17.09 -10.55 6.01
N ILE A 256 16.04 -11.38 6.17
CA ILE A 256 15.32 -11.55 7.43
C ILE A 256 15.36 -13.03 7.83
N ASP A 257 16.16 -13.35 8.83
CA ASP A 257 16.21 -14.71 9.40
C ASP A 257 14.91 -15.00 10.16
N LYS A 258 14.52 -14.08 11.03
CA LYS A 258 13.33 -14.19 11.88
C LYS A 258 12.74 -12.82 12.15
N VAL A 259 11.42 -12.71 12.02
CA VAL A 259 10.66 -11.57 12.56
C VAL A 259 10.41 -11.78 14.04
N GLN A 260 10.63 -10.74 14.83
CA GLN A 260 10.37 -10.76 16.26
C GLN A 260 9.28 -9.75 16.58
N LEU A 261 8.18 -10.25 17.14
CA LEU A 261 7.14 -9.38 17.66
C LEU A 261 7.70 -8.51 18.79
N PRO A 262 7.43 -7.20 18.78
CA PRO A 262 7.84 -6.34 19.89
C PRO A 262 7.09 -6.74 21.16
N ASP A 263 7.74 -6.65 22.30
CA ASP A 263 7.09 -6.71 23.60
C ASP A 263 6.33 -5.38 23.81
N GLU A 264 5.02 -5.38 23.57
CA GLU A 264 4.18 -4.18 23.62
C GLU A 264 4.30 -3.34 24.91
N LEU A 265 4.63 -3.99 26.02
CA LEU A 265 4.77 -3.29 27.29
C LEU A 265 6.12 -2.59 27.42
N LYS A 266 7.09 -2.95 26.59
CA LYS A 266 8.48 -2.49 26.66
C LYS A 266 9.02 -1.96 25.35
N ALA A 267 8.28 -2.12 24.24
CA ALA A 267 8.72 -1.66 22.93
C ALA A 267 8.97 -0.16 22.94
N THR A 268 10.12 0.23 22.48
CA THR A 268 10.56 1.62 22.32
C THR A 268 10.52 2.01 20.85
N VAL A 269 10.64 3.31 20.56
CA VAL A 269 10.73 3.79 19.17
C VAL A 269 11.99 3.23 18.50
N GLU A 270 13.07 3.05 19.27
CA GLU A 270 14.32 2.44 18.78
C GLU A 270 14.11 1.00 18.30
N ASP A 271 13.26 0.21 18.97
CA ASP A 271 12.98 -1.16 18.55
C ASP A 271 12.39 -1.19 17.13
N PHE A 272 11.55 -0.24 16.79
CA PHE A 272 11.01 -0.09 15.44
C PHE A 272 12.04 0.38 14.40
N CYS A 273 13.12 1.03 14.84
CA CYS A 273 14.24 1.40 13.98
C CYS A 273 15.17 0.23 13.68
N VAL A 274 15.30 -0.76 14.59
CA VAL A 274 16.36 -1.78 14.52
C VAL A 274 15.85 -3.19 14.25
N ASN A 275 14.64 -3.56 14.69
CA ASN A 275 14.12 -4.91 14.51
C ASN A 275 13.71 -5.21 13.07
N ALA A 276 13.80 -6.47 12.67
CA ALA A 276 13.36 -6.90 11.34
C ALA A 276 11.84 -7.02 11.25
N TRP A 277 11.26 -6.55 10.15
CA TRP A 277 9.84 -6.66 9.85
C TRP A 277 9.57 -6.52 8.35
N TYR A 278 8.38 -6.95 7.91
CA TYR A 278 7.85 -6.71 6.58
C TYR A 278 7.05 -5.41 6.57
N ASN A 279 7.01 -4.72 5.44
CA ASN A 279 6.33 -3.43 5.34
C ASN A 279 5.39 -3.40 4.11
N ASN A 280 5.53 -2.39 3.31
CA ASN A 280 4.66 -2.04 2.21
C ASN A 280 4.65 -3.09 1.10
N LEU A 281 3.52 -3.17 0.40
CA LEU A 281 3.31 -4.04 -0.74
C LEU A 281 2.68 -3.23 -1.88
N LEU A 282 3.27 -3.32 -3.07
CA LEU A 282 2.76 -2.68 -4.28
C LEU A 282 2.58 -3.74 -5.38
N TYR A 283 1.59 -3.52 -6.23
CA TYR A 283 1.44 -4.26 -7.48
C TYR A 283 1.82 -3.36 -8.66
N ASP A 284 2.71 -3.84 -9.52
CA ASP A 284 3.12 -3.18 -10.75
C ASP A 284 2.31 -3.76 -11.92
N PRO A 285 1.28 -3.05 -12.42
CA PRO A 285 0.43 -3.54 -13.49
C PRO A 285 1.12 -3.52 -14.88
N TYR A 286 2.22 -2.80 -15.01
CA TYR A 286 2.96 -2.70 -16.27
C TYR A 286 3.91 -3.88 -16.48
N ARG A 287 4.42 -4.47 -15.38
CA ARG A 287 5.37 -5.59 -15.37
C ARG A 287 4.77 -6.86 -14.81
N GLU A 288 3.52 -6.79 -14.31
CA GLU A 288 2.78 -7.88 -13.65
C GLU A 288 3.58 -8.52 -12.50
N VAL A 289 4.22 -7.67 -11.66
CA VAL A 289 5.01 -8.10 -10.50
C VAL A 289 4.52 -7.41 -9.23
N TYR A 290 4.86 -8.01 -8.09
CA TYR A 290 4.65 -7.39 -6.78
C TYR A 290 5.99 -7.00 -6.18
N TYR A 291 6.04 -5.83 -5.56
CA TYR A 291 7.16 -5.36 -4.75
C TYR A 291 6.76 -5.40 -3.28
N ARG A 292 7.39 -6.28 -2.52
CA ARG A 292 7.23 -6.34 -1.07
C ARG A 292 8.43 -5.70 -0.39
N ILE A 293 8.20 -4.64 0.35
CA ILE A 293 9.24 -3.93 1.08
C ILE A 293 9.49 -4.65 2.41
N THR A 294 10.76 -4.79 2.77
CA THR A 294 11.15 -5.38 4.04
C THR A 294 12.23 -4.55 4.72
N HIS A 295 12.24 -4.58 6.01
CA HIS A 295 13.26 -3.94 6.83
C HIS A 295 14.10 -5.03 7.50
N PRO A 296 15.33 -5.27 7.06
CA PRO A 296 16.29 -6.11 7.79
C PRO A 296 16.57 -5.57 9.20
N ALA A 297 17.00 -6.44 10.10
CA ALA A 297 17.54 -5.99 11.37
C ALA A 297 18.75 -5.08 11.14
N SER A 298 18.86 -4.00 11.90
CA SER A 298 19.90 -3.00 11.74
C SER A 298 20.34 -2.44 13.09
N THR A 299 21.31 -1.55 13.09
CA THR A 299 21.72 -0.78 14.26
C THR A 299 21.33 0.68 14.07
N LEU A 300 21.01 1.34 15.16
CA LEU A 300 20.80 2.78 15.22
C LEU A 300 21.96 3.43 15.96
N ASP A 301 22.62 4.38 15.32
CA ASP A 301 23.66 5.15 15.98
C ASP A 301 23.03 6.12 16.99
N LYS A 302 23.65 6.26 18.16
CA LYS A 302 23.09 7.01 19.31
C LYS A 302 22.88 8.51 19.05
N GLU A 303 23.53 9.04 18.02
CA GLU A 303 23.42 10.45 17.62
C GLU A 303 22.14 10.74 16.81
N TYR A 304 21.47 9.71 16.28
CA TYR A 304 20.28 9.89 15.46
C TYR A 304 19.01 9.86 16.29
N ASN A 305 18.08 10.76 15.96
CA ASN A 305 16.76 10.77 16.57
C ASN A 305 15.90 9.62 15.99
N PRO A 306 15.43 8.67 16.82
CA PRO A 306 14.63 7.55 16.34
C PRO A 306 13.34 7.96 15.62
N MET A 307 12.73 9.07 16.01
CA MET A 307 11.51 9.59 15.38
C MET A 307 11.78 10.06 13.94
N ASP A 308 12.93 10.68 13.68
CA ASP A 308 13.31 11.08 12.33
C ASP A 308 13.58 9.85 11.46
N ILE A 309 14.27 8.86 12.02
CA ILE A 309 14.54 7.59 11.31
C ILE A 309 13.25 6.85 10.95
N ILE A 310 12.23 6.84 11.80
CA ILE A 310 10.94 6.25 11.46
C ILE A 310 10.23 7.09 10.39
N SER A 311 10.28 8.40 10.48
CA SER A 311 9.55 9.30 9.58
C SER A 311 10.15 9.37 8.18
N PHE A 312 11.48 9.38 8.07
CA PHE A 312 12.20 9.55 6.80
C PHE A 312 12.75 8.24 6.21
N GLY A 313 12.55 7.12 6.88
CA GLY A 313 13.05 5.82 6.48
C GLY A 313 14.13 5.31 7.43
N ARG A 314 14.24 3.98 7.49
CA ARG A 314 15.27 3.30 8.28
C ARG A 314 16.62 3.30 7.54
N LYS A 315 17.65 2.76 8.19
CA LYS A 315 19.01 2.66 7.62
C LYS A 315 19.00 2.14 6.19
N ASN A 316 18.29 1.04 5.96
CA ASN A 316 18.04 0.46 4.65
C ASN A 316 16.77 -0.40 4.67
N PHE A 317 16.36 -0.84 3.51
CA PHE A 317 15.28 -1.78 3.30
C PHE A 317 15.63 -2.69 2.10
N SER A 318 14.94 -3.81 1.97
CA SER A 318 15.01 -4.58 0.74
C SER A 318 13.64 -4.64 0.04
N ILE A 319 13.67 -4.91 -1.24
CA ILE A 319 12.50 -5.06 -2.10
C ILE A 319 12.50 -6.46 -2.66
N LEU A 320 11.59 -7.31 -2.19
CA LEU A 320 11.30 -8.58 -2.82
C LEU A 320 10.51 -8.33 -4.10
N ILE A 321 10.86 -9.07 -5.15
CA ILE A 321 10.20 -9.04 -6.44
C ILE A 321 9.53 -10.39 -6.64
N LEU A 322 8.20 -10.39 -6.74
CA LEU A 322 7.42 -11.62 -6.97
C LEU A 322 6.68 -11.48 -8.30
N ASP A 323 6.55 -12.58 -9.03
CA ASP A 323 5.72 -12.62 -10.24
C ASP A 323 4.22 -12.66 -9.90
N LYS A 324 3.37 -12.68 -10.94
CA LYS A 324 1.90 -12.74 -10.80
C LYS A 324 1.38 -13.99 -10.08
N ASP A 325 2.19 -15.04 -10.01
CA ASP A 325 1.89 -16.33 -9.36
C ASP A 325 2.57 -16.43 -7.98
N PHE A 326 3.17 -15.31 -7.50
CA PHE A 326 3.89 -15.15 -6.24
C PHE A 326 5.19 -15.96 -6.13
N ASN A 327 5.78 -16.36 -7.26
CA ASN A 327 7.12 -16.91 -7.25
C ASN A 327 8.13 -15.76 -7.01
N LEU A 328 9.10 -16.02 -6.14
CA LEU A 328 10.15 -15.05 -5.82
C LEU A 328 11.16 -14.98 -6.98
N LEU A 329 11.19 -13.84 -7.69
CA LEU A 329 12.09 -13.58 -8.82
C LEU A 329 13.44 -13.05 -8.37
N GLY A 330 13.48 -12.24 -7.31
CA GLY A 330 14.69 -11.65 -6.80
C GLY A 330 14.45 -10.74 -5.61
N GLU A 331 15.51 -10.14 -5.11
CA GLU A 331 15.46 -9.19 -4.00
C GLU A 331 16.63 -8.21 -4.07
N THR A 332 16.33 -6.92 -3.99
CA THR A 332 17.31 -5.83 -4.05
C THR A 332 17.37 -5.11 -2.70
N LEU A 333 18.58 -4.93 -2.16
CA LEU A 333 18.81 -4.15 -0.94
C LEU A 333 19.13 -2.69 -1.32
N SER A 334 18.47 -1.74 -0.64
CA SER A 334 18.71 -0.31 -0.87
C SER A 334 20.04 0.17 -0.26
N PRO A 335 20.63 1.25 -0.77
CA PRO A 335 21.70 1.98 -0.08
C PRO A 335 21.25 2.48 1.30
N ASN A 336 22.23 2.66 2.21
CA ASN A 336 21.97 3.16 3.55
C ASN A 336 21.58 4.64 3.52
N TYR A 337 20.56 5.03 4.32
CA TYR A 337 20.19 6.41 4.62
C TYR A 337 19.97 7.29 3.36
N THR A 338 19.46 6.70 2.29
CA THR A 338 19.25 7.42 1.02
C THR A 338 17.78 7.59 0.71
N TYR A 339 16.98 6.55 0.93
CA TYR A 339 15.60 6.45 0.46
C TYR A 339 14.61 6.33 1.58
N ASN A 340 13.42 6.91 1.36
CA ASN A 340 12.25 6.73 2.21
C ASN A 340 11.26 5.74 1.57
N PRO A 341 11.19 4.48 2.05
CA PRO A 341 10.31 3.46 1.47
C PRO A 341 8.83 3.66 1.83
N GLN A 342 8.49 4.67 2.61
CA GLN A 342 7.10 5.02 2.89
C GLN A 342 6.48 5.87 1.77
N ILE A 343 7.31 6.43 0.88
CA ILE A 343 6.85 7.28 -0.22
C ILE A 343 7.40 6.71 -1.52
N MET A 344 6.57 5.90 -2.20
CA MET A 344 6.92 5.28 -3.46
C MET A 344 5.68 5.03 -4.31
N PHE A 345 5.84 5.05 -5.62
CA PHE A 345 4.76 4.80 -6.56
C PHE A 345 5.29 4.19 -7.86
N ILE A 346 4.38 3.63 -8.64
CA ILE A 346 4.69 2.92 -9.88
C ILE A 346 4.16 3.72 -11.07
N ARG A 347 4.99 3.80 -12.12
CA ARG A 347 4.62 4.32 -13.43
C ARG A 347 5.09 3.36 -14.55
N PRO A 348 4.67 3.58 -15.82
CA PRO A 348 5.12 2.75 -16.94
C PRO A 348 6.64 2.59 -17.02
N GLU A 349 7.40 3.61 -16.67
CA GLU A 349 8.87 3.59 -16.72
C GLU A 349 9.54 2.83 -15.58
N GLY A 350 8.88 2.65 -14.41
CA GLY A 350 9.40 1.89 -13.28
C GLY A 350 8.82 2.28 -11.93
N LEU A 351 9.55 1.89 -10.88
CA LEU A 351 9.25 2.21 -9.49
C LEU A 351 9.98 3.50 -9.10
N TYR A 352 9.23 4.48 -8.65
CA TYR A 352 9.77 5.72 -8.08
C TYR A 352 9.79 5.61 -6.56
N ILE A 353 10.95 5.84 -5.97
CA ILE A 353 11.16 5.82 -4.51
C ILE A 353 11.69 7.19 -4.09
N SER A 354 11.10 7.79 -3.05
CA SER A 354 11.59 9.05 -2.53
C SER A 354 13.02 8.91 -2.02
N ASP A 355 13.91 9.79 -2.49
CA ASP A 355 15.30 9.92 -2.03
C ASP A 355 15.46 11.01 -0.96
N SER A 356 14.34 11.41 -0.33
CA SER A 356 14.26 12.40 0.75
C SER A 356 14.46 11.77 2.14
N HIS A 357 15.51 10.96 2.32
CA HIS A 357 15.91 10.53 3.66
C HIS A 357 16.65 11.65 4.38
N CYS A 358 16.31 11.96 5.64
CA CYS A 358 16.89 13.08 6.38
C CYS A 358 18.43 13.04 6.54
N LEU A 359 19.04 11.86 6.43
CA LEU A 359 20.50 11.69 6.46
C LEU A 359 21.13 11.59 5.05
N ASN A 360 20.34 11.70 3.99
CA ASN A 360 20.88 11.78 2.65
C ASN A 360 21.62 13.13 2.47
N PRO A 361 22.88 13.16 2.04
CA PRO A 361 23.61 14.41 1.82
C PRO A 361 22.93 15.37 0.81
N GLN A 362 22.02 14.87 -0.02
CA GLN A 362 21.25 15.64 -0.99
C GLN A 362 19.85 16.04 -0.49
N PHE A 363 19.54 15.73 0.77
CA PHE A 363 18.26 16.06 1.38
C PHE A 363 18.00 17.57 1.34
N ASN A 364 16.77 17.94 0.98
CA ASN A 364 16.31 19.32 0.96
C ASN A 364 14.85 19.36 1.41
N ASP A 365 14.56 20.09 2.48
CA ASP A 365 13.21 20.20 3.07
C ASP A 365 12.19 20.83 2.10
N ASP A 366 12.64 21.70 1.18
CA ASP A 366 11.79 22.40 0.23
C ASP A 366 11.49 21.58 -1.05
N ILE A 367 12.02 20.35 -1.12
CA ILE A 367 11.88 19.50 -2.30
C ILE A 367 11.44 18.09 -1.89
N LEU A 368 10.34 17.64 -2.46
CA LEU A 368 9.98 16.22 -2.45
C LEU A 368 10.50 15.58 -3.74
N SER A 369 11.52 14.73 -3.62
CA SER A 369 12.19 14.12 -4.76
C SER A 369 12.07 12.59 -4.77
N PHE A 370 12.19 12.04 -5.97
CA PHE A 370 12.06 10.61 -6.24
C PHE A 370 13.11 10.16 -7.25
N ARG A 371 13.65 8.98 -7.02
CA ARG A 371 14.55 8.29 -7.93
C ARG A 371 13.80 7.17 -8.65
N LEU A 372 13.99 7.06 -9.97
CA LEU A 372 13.47 5.95 -10.76
C LEU A 372 14.36 4.71 -10.58
N TRP A 373 13.71 3.59 -10.23
CA TRP A 373 14.30 2.26 -10.22
C TRP A 373 13.65 1.41 -11.31
N LYS A 374 14.47 0.69 -12.08
CA LYS A 374 14.01 -0.18 -13.16
C LYS A 374 14.20 -1.64 -12.78
N LEU A 375 13.20 -2.45 -13.12
CA LEU A 375 13.31 -3.89 -13.04
C LEU A 375 14.20 -4.38 -14.20
N VAL A 376 15.26 -5.11 -13.87
CA VAL A 376 16.21 -5.71 -14.81
C VAL A 376 16.12 -7.22 -14.65
N GLU A 377 16.06 -7.93 -15.78
CA GLU A 377 16.14 -9.40 -15.87
C GLU A 377 17.59 -9.79 -16.24
N GLU A 378 18.16 -10.80 -15.55
CA GLU A 378 19.48 -11.37 -15.81
C GLU A 378 19.44 -12.43 -16.92
#